data_606c2170cbf39802593de6a4c5bc3bb1
#
_entry.id   606c2170cbf39802593de6a4c5bc3bb1
#
_cell.length_a   1.000
_cell.length_b   1.000
_cell.length_c   1.000
_cell.angle_alpha   90.00
_cell.angle_beta   90.00
_cell.angle_gamma   90.00
#
_symmetry.space_group_name_H-M   'P 1'
#
loop_
_entity.id
_entity.type
_entity.pdbx_description
1 polymer ?
#
loop_
_entity_poly.entity_id
_entity_poly.type
_entity_poly.pdbx_seq_one_letter_code
_entity_poly.pdbx_strand_id
1 'polypeptide(L)'
;MKVRMYNVGFGDCFCLRDRKKSLLVDFGTNNSRIEGRPRREIFDVIISDLSTINRKNLLLTHFHMDHLSGLLYMMKNRDSSLDFGKIYLPDVFSKEEMSRTLVLLLLADLLKESGLPSRQVSLFALVDALLENRQNLELLSRGKIFEDKYQALWPDTDVIQRETDEVYNEICKNENLAAVMEELLNFAEKLRRIIWSMTEEGKAQTEKEQEKISLAYVYDREFRRIKAIPEFKELLSFLNTNKVNLRQFKHKISIVFQNARDGELNLLFTGDVQPGHLKMIAENYDGKLPLYEHYWCIKVPHHGTQEHYFDFSQYEPENMMISNGIHFANSKKESKELRTSPLYGGLFYIPDTHMYCSNCDCCDCYENGCSCKEADVISPAYYKDI
;
A
#
# COMPACT_ATOMS: atom_id res chain seq x y z
N MET A 1 20.87 -4.46 -11.93
CA MET A 1 19.63 -3.83 -11.42
C MET A 1 20.05 -2.77 -10.43
N LYS A 2 19.26 -1.69 -10.22
CA LYS A 2 19.46 -0.72 -9.13
C LYS A 2 18.14 -0.50 -8.43
N VAL A 3 18.17 -0.40 -7.12
CA VAL A 3 17.03 0.02 -6.31
C VAL A 3 17.30 1.45 -5.84
N ARG A 4 16.36 2.36 -6.10
CA ARG A 4 16.43 3.73 -5.62
C ARG A 4 15.37 3.91 -4.53
N MET A 5 15.81 4.26 -3.35
CA MET A 5 14.94 4.61 -2.23
C MET A 5 14.90 6.12 -2.06
N TYR A 6 13.70 6.72 -2.07
CA TYR A 6 13.49 8.13 -1.80
C TYR A 6 13.09 8.36 -0.35
N ASN A 7 13.63 9.39 0.26
CA ASN A 7 13.13 9.83 1.56
C ASN A 7 11.88 10.71 1.39
N VAL A 8 10.74 10.12 1.63
CA VAL A 8 9.43 10.77 1.67
C VAL A 8 8.90 10.97 3.10
N GLY A 9 9.76 10.78 4.12
CA GLY A 9 9.34 10.72 5.51
C GLY A 9 8.62 9.43 5.82
N PHE A 10 7.53 9.49 6.59
CA PHE A 10 6.69 8.32 6.85
C PHE A 10 5.84 8.00 5.62
N GLY A 11 6.32 7.07 4.82
CA GLY A 11 5.71 6.67 3.56
C GLY A 11 6.70 5.93 2.66
N ASP A 12 6.21 5.40 1.56
CA ASP A 12 6.99 4.60 0.63
C ASP A 12 7.14 5.28 -0.75
N CYS A 13 8.35 5.25 -1.26
CA CYS A 13 8.65 5.60 -2.64
C CYS A 13 9.95 4.94 -3.07
N PHE A 14 9.87 3.91 -3.89
CA PHE A 14 11.03 3.17 -4.39
C PHE A 14 10.98 3.08 -5.91
N CYS A 15 12.13 3.14 -6.56
CA CYS A 15 12.22 2.94 -8.01
C CYS A 15 13.20 1.80 -8.33
N LEU A 16 12.65 0.70 -8.82
CA LEU A 16 13.42 -0.44 -9.31
C LEU A 16 13.82 -0.16 -10.76
N ARG A 17 15.11 0.07 -10.99
CA ARG A 17 15.64 0.49 -12.30
C ARG A 17 16.37 -0.64 -13.00
N ASP A 18 15.92 -0.94 -14.19
CA ASP A 18 16.66 -1.76 -15.13
C ASP A 18 17.01 -0.92 -16.38
N ARG A 19 17.90 -1.42 -17.23
CA ARG A 19 18.40 -0.68 -18.41
C ARG A 19 17.28 -0.16 -19.32
N LYS A 20 16.13 -0.88 -19.39
CA LYS A 20 15.07 -0.60 -20.35
C LYS A 20 13.72 -0.20 -19.72
N LYS A 21 13.48 -0.60 -18.49
CA LYS A 21 12.20 -0.40 -17.80
C LYS A 21 12.46 0.00 -16.35
N SER A 22 11.52 0.71 -15.76
CA SER A 22 11.54 1.03 -14.33
C SER A 22 10.18 0.77 -13.72
N LEU A 23 10.19 0.24 -12.51
CA LEU A 23 9.02 0.05 -11.70
C LEU A 23 9.09 0.98 -10.50
N LEU A 24 8.18 1.94 -10.41
CA LEU A 24 7.96 2.72 -9.21
C LEU A 24 7.09 1.89 -8.27
N VAL A 25 7.53 1.68 -7.05
CA VAL A 25 6.78 0.99 -6.00
C VAL A 25 6.36 2.02 -4.98
N ASP A 26 5.07 2.27 -4.91
CA ASP A 26 4.44 3.31 -4.11
C ASP A 26 4.96 4.73 -4.40
N PHE A 27 4.18 5.73 -4.05
CA PHE A 27 4.59 7.12 -4.05
C PHE A 27 3.69 7.92 -3.11
N GLY A 28 4.08 8.00 -1.85
CA GLY A 28 3.28 8.68 -0.86
C GLY A 28 4.00 9.03 0.43
N THR A 29 3.34 9.84 1.25
CA THR A 29 3.74 10.18 2.61
C THR A 29 2.55 10.65 3.44
N ASN A 30 2.57 10.34 4.74
CA ASN A 30 1.64 10.91 5.71
C ASN A 30 2.14 12.23 6.32
N ASN A 31 3.41 12.58 6.12
CA ASN A 31 3.94 13.83 6.63
C ASN A 31 3.45 15.03 5.82
N SER A 32 2.99 16.09 6.49
CA SER A 32 2.69 17.38 5.84
C SER A 32 3.96 18.19 5.57
N ARG A 33 4.98 17.97 6.40
CA ARG A 33 6.33 18.54 6.28
C ARG A 33 7.36 17.49 6.65
N ILE A 34 8.53 17.53 6.02
CA ILE A 34 9.67 16.67 6.30
C ILE A 34 10.87 17.60 6.51
N GLU A 35 11.43 17.62 7.73
CA GLU A 35 12.50 18.54 8.13
C GLU A 35 12.24 20.01 7.73
N GLY A 36 11.02 20.48 8.01
CA GLY A 36 10.60 21.86 7.72
C GLY A 36 10.14 22.13 6.28
N ARG A 37 10.46 21.28 5.31
CA ARG A 37 10.04 21.40 3.91
C ARG A 37 8.61 20.91 3.71
N PRO A 38 7.72 21.66 3.04
CA PRO A 38 6.38 21.21 2.72
C PRO A 38 6.39 19.95 1.85
N ARG A 39 5.47 19.02 2.09
CA ARG A 39 5.30 17.76 1.35
C ARG A 39 5.30 17.96 -0.18
N ARG A 40 4.65 19.02 -0.67
CA ARG A 40 4.59 19.31 -2.11
C ARG A 40 5.97 19.52 -2.73
N GLU A 41 6.87 20.22 -2.04
CA GLU A 41 8.24 20.47 -2.53
C GLU A 41 9.03 19.16 -2.65
N ILE A 42 8.80 18.23 -1.71
CA ILE A 42 9.38 16.89 -1.76
C ILE A 42 8.87 16.13 -2.99
N PHE A 43 7.55 16.17 -3.22
CA PHE A 43 6.95 15.53 -4.38
C PHE A 43 7.44 16.13 -5.70
N ASP A 44 7.56 17.46 -5.80
CA ASP A 44 8.06 18.14 -7.01
C ASP A 44 9.49 17.71 -7.36
N VAL A 45 10.36 17.57 -6.35
CA VAL A 45 11.73 17.08 -6.55
C VAL A 45 11.73 15.63 -7.04
N ILE A 46 10.94 14.75 -6.43
CA ILE A 46 10.85 13.34 -6.82
C ILE A 46 10.26 13.22 -8.23
N ILE A 47 9.21 13.97 -8.54
CA ILE A 47 8.60 14.02 -9.88
C ILE A 47 9.63 14.46 -10.92
N SER A 48 10.42 15.50 -10.63
CA SER A 48 11.48 15.95 -11.51
C SER A 48 12.52 14.87 -11.79
N ASP A 49 12.93 14.12 -10.76
CA ASP A 49 13.86 13.00 -10.94
C ASP A 49 13.24 11.86 -11.74
N LEU A 50 12.01 11.47 -11.39
CA LEU A 50 11.26 10.43 -12.10
C LEU A 50 10.99 10.78 -13.56
N SER A 51 10.85 12.08 -13.90
CA SER A 51 10.64 12.53 -15.29
C SER A 51 11.81 12.19 -16.20
N THR A 52 13.01 12.06 -15.65
CA THR A 52 14.22 11.66 -16.37
C THR A 52 14.25 10.17 -16.73
N ILE A 53 13.37 9.37 -16.14
CA ILE A 53 13.32 7.90 -16.29
C ILE A 53 12.34 7.55 -17.39
N ASN A 54 12.80 6.88 -18.44
CA ASN A 54 11.93 6.39 -19.52
C ASN A 54 11.20 5.11 -19.14
N ARG A 55 9.98 4.90 -19.70
CA ARG A 55 9.19 3.67 -19.58
C ARG A 55 9.00 3.24 -18.12
N LYS A 56 8.24 4.02 -17.39
CA LYS A 56 7.86 3.77 -16.01
C LYS A 56 6.54 3.01 -15.92
N ASN A 57 6.51 1.99 -15.08
CA ASN A 57 5.27 1.41 -14.55
C ASN A 57 5.17 1.73 -13.05
N LEU A 58 3.97 1.69 -12.50
CA LEU A 58 3.73 1.95 -11.09
C LEU A 58 3.11 0.72 -10.45
N LEU A 59 3.57 0.35 -9.27
CA LEU A 59 2.92 -0.62 -8.40
C LEU A 59 2.48 0.10 -7.13
N LEU A 60 1.20 0.04 -6.82
CA LEU A 60 0.66 0.44 -5.52
C LEU A 60 0.46 -0.81 -4.67
N THR A 61 1.20 -0.92 -3.57
CA THR A 61 1.11 -2.08 -2.69
C THR A 61 -0.25 -2.18 -2.04
N HIS A 62 -0.81 -1.06 -1.61
CA HIS A 62 -2.15 -0.95 -1.03
C HIS A 62 -2.66 0.52 -1.04
N PHE A 63 -3.82 0.80 -0.41
CA PHE A 63 -4.53 2.07 -0.58
C PHE A 63 -4.41 3.04 0.60
N HIS A 64 -3.30 3.06 1.32
CA HIS A 64 -3.02 4.09 2.32
C HIS A 64 -2.37 5.34 1.71
N MET A 65 -2.60 6.51 2.34
CA MET A 65 -2.11 7.79 1.83
C MET A 65 -0.59 7.91 1.82
N ASP A 66 0.10 7.23 2.72
CA ASP A 66 1.56 7.13 2.77
C ASP A 66 2.17 6.33 1.61
N HIS A 67 1.33 5.66 0.80
CA HIS A 67 1.72 4.94 -0.42
C HIS A 67 1.21 5.59 -1.69
N LEU A 68 0.17 6.44 -1.62
CA LEU A 68 -0.46 6.97 -2.83
C LEU A 68 -0.60 8.50 -2.90
N SER A 69 -0.32 9.25 -1.82
CA SER A 69 -0.56 10.69 -1.80
C SER A 69 0.27 11.48 -2.81
N GLY A 70 1.47 11.04 -3.15
CA GLY A 70 2.31 11.63 -4.20
C GLY A 70 1.76 11.36 -5.60
N LEU A 71 1.23 10.15 -5.84
CA LEU A 71 0.54 9.84 -7.09
C LEU A 71 -0.69 10.74 -7.28
N LEU A 72 -1.52 10.89 -6.25
CA LEU A 72 -2.70 11.77 -6.30
C LEU A 72 -2.32 13.23 -6.53
N TYR A 73 -1.23 13.69 -5.90
CA TYR A 73 -0.69 15.03 -6.11
C TYR A 73 -0.29 15.25 -7.58
N MET A 74 0.46 14.32 -8.13
CA MET A 74 0.92 14.35 -9.51
C MET A 74 -0.24 14.34 -10.50
N MET A 75 -1.19 13.42 -10.36
CA MET A 75 -2.36 13.30 -11.25
C MET A 75 -3.24 14.54 -11.19
N LYS A 76 -3.44 15.14 -10.01
CA LYS A 76 -4.22 16.38 -9.84
C LYS A 76 -3.57 17.57 -10.53
N ASN A 77 -2.25 17.65 -10.51
CA ASN A 77 -1.51 18.76 -11.14
C ASN A 77 -1.30 18.55 -12.65
N ARG A 78 -1.81 17.41 -13.20
CA ARG A 78 -1.71 17.05 -14.63
C ARG A 78 -0.30 17.17 -15.18
N ASP A 79 0.67 16.71 -14.39
CA ASP A 79 2.05 16.64 -14.85
C ASP A 79 2.16 15.46 -15.81
N SER A 80 1.92 15.74 -17.11
CA SER A 80 2.01 14.76 -18.20
C SER A 80 3.41 14.17 -18.38
N SER A 81 4.41 14.68 -17.65
CA SER A 81 5.78 14.17 -17.73
C SER A 81 5.92 12.76 -17.13
N LEU A 82 4.92 12.28 -16.38
CA LEU A 82 4.93 10.98 -15.75
C LEU A 82 3.78 10.08 -16.25
N ASP A 83 3.74 9.80 -17.55
CA ASP A 83 2.86 8.77 -18.07
C ASP A 83 3.40 7.39 -17.65
N PHE A 84 2.59 6.66 -16.88
CA PHE A 84 2.85 5.26 -16.59
C PHE A 84 2.31 4.38 -17.71
N GLY A 85 3.12 3.40 -18.14
CA GLY A 85 2.68 2.40 -19.11
C GLY A 85 1.59 1.49 -18.53
N LYS A 86 1.79 1.05 -17.28
CA LYS A 86 0.85 0.25 -16.50
C LYS A 86 0.83 0.69 -15.04
N ILE A 87 -0.31 0.51 -14.38
CA ILE A 87 -0.45 0.60 -12.92
C ILE A 87 -0.89 -0.76 -12.39
N TYR A 88 -0.08 -1.31 -11.50
CA TYR A 88 -0.36 -2.56 -10.79
C TYR A 88 -1.06 -2.26 -9.47
N LEU A 89 -2.16 -2.96 -9.19
CA LEU A 89 -2.95 -2.85 -7.97
C LEU A 89 -3.13 -4.24 -7.34
N PRO A 90 -3.38 -4.33 -6.02
CA PRO A 90 -3.78 -5.60 -5.41
C PRO A 90 -5.10 -6.08 -6.00
N ASP A 91 -5.19 -7.39 -6.25
CA ASP A 91 -6.39 -8.00 -6.84
C ASP A 91 -7.51 -8.13 -5.81
N VAL A 92 -8.28 -7.06 -5.70
CA VAL A 92 -9.54 -7.01 -4.95
C VAL A 92 -10.71 -6.60 -5.85
N PHE A 93 -10.51 -6.66 -7.18
CA PHE A 93 -11.50 -6.19 -8.15
C PHE A 93 -11.88 -7.23 -9.20
N SER A 94 -11.14 -8.32 -9.35
CA SER A 94 -11.40 -9.30 -10.42
C SER A 94 -12.62 -10.19 -10.14
N LYS A 95 -12.80 -10.61 -8.90
CA LYS A 95 -13.88 -11.52 -8.50
C LYS A 95 -15.04 -10.77 -7.84
N GLU A 96 -16.29 -11.19 -8.10
CA GLU A 96 -17.49 -10.60 -7.50
C GLU A 96 -17.49 -10.70 -5.96
N GLU A 97 -17.02 -11.81 -5.44
CA GLU A 97 -16.92 -12.09 -4.01
C GLU A 97 -16.04 -11.07 -3.28
N MET A 98 -15.06 -10.46 -3.97
CA MET A 98 -14.21 -9.42 -3.42
C MET A 98 -14.91 -8.08 -3.17
N SER A 99 -16.16 -7.93 -3.61
CA SER A 99 -16.98 -6.75 -3.32
C SER A 99 -17.17 -6.53 -1.82
N ARG A 100 -17.25 -7.60 -1.00
CA ARG A 100 -17.26 -7.50 0.46
C ARG A 100 -15.96 -6.95 1.02
N THR A 101 -14.83 -7.33 0.45
CA THR A 101 -13.52 -6.76 0.81
C THR A 101 -13.50 -5.26 0.55
N LEU A 102 -14.03 -4.81 -0.59
CA LEU A 102 -14.15 -3.39 -0.89
C LEU A 102 -15.04 -2.64 0.10
N VAL A 103 -16.15 -3.25 0.56
CA VAL A 103 -16.99 -2.68 1.64
C VAL A 103 -16.15 -2.45 2.89
N LEU A 104 -15.38 -3.44 3.33
CA LEU A 104 -14.57 -3.30 4.55
C LEU A 104 -13.43 -2.29 4.38
N LEU A 105 -12.83 -2.19 3.19
CA LEU A 105 -11.84 -1.15 2.86
C LEU A 105 -12.45 0.26 2.90
N LEU A 106 -13.65 0.44 2.37
CA LEU A 106 -14.38 1.71 2.43
C LEU A 106 -14.73 2.09 3.88
N LEU A 107 -15.21 1.13 4.67
CA LEU A 107 -15.51 1.33 6.09
C LEU A 107 -14.23 1.66 6.89
N ALA A 108 -13.11 1.04 6.57
CA ALA A 108 -11.81 1.35 7.19
C ALA A 108 -11.39 2.81 6.96
N ASP A 109 -11.60 3.34 5.74
CA ASP A 109 -11.36 4.75 5.44
C ASP A 109 -12.25 5.67 6.26
N LEU A 110 -13.55 5.34 6.34
CA LEU A 110 -14.54 6.16 7.04
C LEU A 110 -14.34 6.22 8.54
N LEU A 111 -13.91 5.12 9.17
CA LEU A 111 -13.62 5.09 10.61
C LEU A 111 -12.39 5.95 10.96
N LYS A 112 -11.41 6.06 10.07
CA LYS A 112 -10.24 6.92 10.27
C LYS A 112 -10.59 8.41 10.16
N GLU A 113 -11.58 8.73 9.35
CA GLU A 113 -11.88 10.08 8.88
C GLU A 113 -13.24 10.62 9.36
N SER A 114 -13.72 10.21 10.55
CA SER A 114 -14.98 10.72 11.09
C SER A 114 -14.95 12.26 11.18
N GLY A 115 -15.37 12.94 10.13
CA GLY A 115 -15.43 14.40 10.00
C GLY A 115 -14.93 14.98 8.68
N LEU A 116 -14.26 14.19 7.82
CA LEU A 116 -13.70 14.70 6.56
C LEU A 116 -14.64 14.50 5.35
N PRO A 117 -14.60 15.40 4.33
CA PRO A 117 -15.40 15.25 3.13
C PRO A 117 -15.02 13.98 2.36
N SER A 118 -15.98 13.38 1.62
CA SER A 118 -15.83 12.12 0.86
C SER A 118 -14.62 12.09 -0.10
N ARG A 119 -14.14 13.23 -0.55
CA ARG A 119 -12.96 13.37 -1.42
C ARG A 119 -11.63 12.97 -0.76
N GLN A 120 -11.62 12.70 0.55
CA GLN A 120 -10.43 12.28 1.28
C GLN A 120 -10.39 10.77 1.55
N VAL A 121 -11.41 10.02 1.15
CA VAL A 121 -11.38 8.57 1.17
C VAL A 121 -10.35 8.13 0.12
N SER A 122 -9.28 7.47 0.57
CA SER A 122 -8.11 7.15 -0.27
C SER A 122 -8.48 6.31 -1.50
N LEU A 123 -9.39 5.36 -1.34
CA LEU A 123 -9.85 4.53 -2.45
C LEU A 123 -10.63 5.33 -3.50
N PHE A 124 -11.52 6.26 -3.09
CA PHE A 124 -12.23 7.12 -4.05
C PHE A 124 -11.30 8.08 -4.77
N ALA A 125 -10.38 8.72 -4.04
CA ALA A 125 -9.42 9.61 -4.64
C ALA A 125 -8.54 8.89 -5.69
N LEU A 126 -8.18 7.64 -5.41
CA LEU A 126 -7.46 6.81 -6.37
C LEU A 126 -8.32 6.50 -7.60
N VAL A 127 -9.55 6.04 -7.41
CA VAL A 127 -10.45 5.71 -8.53
C VAL A 127 -10.70 6.92 -9.44
N ASP A 128 -10.98 8.08 -8.86
CA ASP A 128 -11.14 9.33 -9.62
C ASP A 128 -9.89 9.64 -10.45
N ALA A 129 -8.71 9.57 -9.82
CA ALA A 129 -7.45 9.85 -10.48
C ALA A 129 -7.16 8.87 -11.63
N LEU A 130 -7.44 7.58 -11.44
CA LEU A 130 -7.26 6.55 -12.47
C LEU A 130 -8.20 6.75 -13.67
N LEU A 131 -9.46 7.10 -13.41
CA LEU A 131 -10.46 7.36 -14.46
C LEU A 131 -10.16 8.62 -15.26
N GLU A 132 -9.79 9.71 -14.58
CA GLU A 132 -9.44 10.97 -15.25
C GLU A 132 -8.22 10.81 -16.17
N ASN A 133 -7.27 9.97 -15.81
CA ASN A 133 -6.02 9.78 -16.55
C ASN A 133 -6.03 8.55 -17.47
N ARG A 134 -7.15 7.81 -17.57
CA ARG A 134 -7.32 6.64 -18.46
C ARG A 134 -6.18 5.63 -18.38
N GLN A 135 -5.79 5.27 -17.18
CA GLN A 135 -4.66 4.39 -16.96
C GLN A 135 -4.95 2.94 -17.38
N ASN A 136 -3.91 2.22 -17.78
CA ASN A 136 -3.96 0.79 -18.02
C ASN A 136 -3.66 0.06 -16.72
N LEU A 137 -4.63 -0.73 -16.22
CA LEU A 137 -4.51 -1.42 -14.93
C LEU A 137 -4.19 -2.89 -15.11
N GLU A 138 -3.41 -3.43 -14.19
CA GLU A 138 -3.19 -4.85 -14.02
C GLU A 138 -3.32 -5.20 -12.54
N LEU A 139 -4.11 -6.25 -12.23
CA LEU A 139 -4.39 -6.68 -10.86
C LEU A 139 -3.43 -7.81 -10.49
N LEU A 140 -2.80 -7.70 -9.33
CA LEU A 140 -1.82 -8.68 -8.84
C LEU A 140 -2.36 -9.46 -7.65
N SER A 141 -2.33 -10.78 -7.79
CA SER A 141 -2.58 -11.74 -6.72
C SER A 141 -1.47 -12.80 -6.69
N ARG A 142 -1.47 -13.60 -5.64
CA ARG A 142 -0.49 -14.66 -5.41
C ARG A 142 -0.26 -15.51 -6.66
N GLY A 143 0.99 -15.68 -7.03
CA GLY A 143 1.45 -16.45 -8.18
C GLY A 143 1.57 -15.66 -9.48
N LYS A 144 0.97 -14.47 -9.59
CA LYS A 144 1.03 -13.68 -10.83
C LYS A 144 2.44 -13.13 -11.06
N ILE A 145 2.95 -13.35 -12.29
CA ILE A 145 4.23 -12.78 -12.73
C ILE A 145 3.95 -11.46 -13.44
N PHE A 146 4.73 -10.44 -13.13
CA PHE A 146 4.63 -9.12 -13.74
C PHE A 146 6.01 -8.56 -14.09
N GLU A 147 6.06 -7.61 -15.01
CA GLU A 147 7.32 -7.08 -15.58
C GLU A 147 8.25 -8.16 -16.15
N ASP A 148 7.76 -9.38 -16.44
CA ASP A 148 8.55 -10.56 -16.83
C ASP A 148 9.67 -10.95 -15.84
N LYS A 149 9.62 -10.41 -14.63
CA LYS A 149 10.74 -10.43 -13.69
C LYS A 149 10.35 -10.68 -12.25
N TYR A 150 9.18 -10.23 -11.81
CA TYR A 150 8.72 -10.31 -10.43
C TYR A 150 7.53 -11.23 -10.32
N GLN A 151 7.38 -11.85 -9.16
CA GLN A 151 6.26 -12.71 -8.83
C GLN A 151 5.58 -12.21 -7.55
N ALA A 152 4.28 -11.98 -7.62
CA ALA A 152 3.48 -11.64 -6.46
C ALA A 152 3.34 -12.86 -5.53
N LEU A 153 3.70 -12.68 -4.27
CA LEU A 153 3.54 -13.68 -3.21
C LEU A 153 2.25 -13.45 -2.43
N TRP A 154 1.71 -12.23 -2.48
CA TRP A 154 0.50 -11.79 -1.81
C TRP A 154 -0.10 -10.59 -2.57
N PRO A 155 -1.43 -10.31 -2.52
CA PRO A 155 -2.46 -11.00 -1.74
C PRO A 155 -2.86 -12.36 -2.30
N ASP A 156 -3.27 -13.27 -1.41
CA ASP A 156 -4.03 -14.46 -1.77
C ASP A 156 -5.52 -14.15 -1.67
N THR A 157 -6.21 -14.11 -2.80
CA THR A 157 -7.61 -13.70 -2.86
C THR A 157 -8.53 -14.62 -2.06
N ASP A 158 -8.23 -15.91 -2.00
CA ASP A 158 -9.08 -16.88 -1.31
C ASP A 158 -8.91 -16.80 0.22
N VAL A 159 -7.70 -16.47 0.70
CA VAL A 159 -7.45 -16.18 2.12
C VAL A 159 -8.13 -14.87 2.52
N ILE A 160 -7.92 -13.80 1.76
CA ILE A 160 -8.53 -12.48 2.02
C ILE A 160 -10.06 -12.57 2.02
N GLN A 161 -10.64 -13.32 1.08
CA GLN A 161 -12.08 -13.49 1.01
C GLN A 161 -12.63 -14.17 2.27
N ARG A 162 -12.02 -15.27 2.72
CA ARG A 162 -12.46 -15.96 3.95
C ARG A 162 -12.43 -15.04 5.17
N GLU A 163 -11.32 -14.33 5.37
CA GLU A 163 -11.17 -13.38 6.48
C GLU A 163 -12.16 -12.19 6.36
N THR A 164 -12.47 -11.78 5.14
CA THR A 164 -13.50 -10.78 4.86
C THR A 164 -14.88 -11.27 5.24
N ASP A 165 -15.24 -12.48 4.79
CA ASP A 165 -16.55 -13.06 5.02
C ASP A 165 -16.83 -13.24 6.52
N GLU A 166 -15.83 -13.63 7.31
CA GLU A 166 -15.95 -13.71 8.77
C GLU A 166 -16.37 -12.37 9.38
N VAL A 167 -15.67 -11.28 9.04
CA VAL A 167 -15.96 -9.95 9.58
C VAL A 167 -17.27 -9.39 9.02
N TYR A 168 -17.51 -9.53 7.72
CA TYR A 168 -18.71 -9.05 7.06
C TYR A 168 -19.97 -9.71 7.64
N ASN A 169 -19.95 -11.04 7.78
CA ASN A 169 -21.07 -11.80 8.32
C ASN A 169 -21.30 -11.48 9.81
N GLU A 170 -20.24 -11.22 10.59
CA GLU A 170 -20.38 -10.79 11.99
C GLU A 170 -21.12 -9.46 12.10
N ILE A 171 -20.82 -8.50 11.23
CA ILE A 171 -21.56 -7.23 11.18
C ILE A 171 -23.03 -7.46 10.79
N CYS A 172 -23.29 -8.31 9.81
CA CYS A 172 -24.63 -8.59 9.30
C CYS A 172 -25.50 -9.41 10.25
N LYS A 173 -24.96 -10.00 11.32
CA LYS A 173 -25.79 -10.60 12.41
C LYS A 173 -26.69 -9.58 13.09
N ASN A 174 -26.33 -8.31 13.04
CA ASN A 174 -27.19 -7.22 13.48
C ASN A 174 -28.18 -6.87 12.34
N GLU A 175 -29.42 -7.33 12.47
CA GLU A 175 -30.44 -7.13 11.44
C GLU A 175 -30.68 -5.66 11.09
N ASN A 176 -30.50 -4.74 12.04
CA ASN A 176 -30.62 -3.29 11.79
C ASN A 176 -29.53 -2.76 10.85
N LEU A 177 -28.39 -3.44 10.76
CA LEU A 177 -27.27 -3.03 9.90
C LEU A 177 -27.29 -3.70 8.53
N ALA A 178 -28.08 -4.76 8.36
CA ALA A 178 -28.09 -5.57 7.14
C ALA A 178 -28.44 -4.74 5.90
N ALA A 179 -29.44 -3.85 5.99
CA ALA A 179 -29.85 -3.01 4.88
C ALA A 179 -28.76 -2.01 4.43
N VAL A 180 -28.06 -1.37 5.37
CA VAL A 180 -26.97 -0.44 5.02
C VAL A 180 -25.76 -1.20 4.48
N MET A 181 -25.50 -2.39 4.95
CA MET A 181 -24.44 -3.27 4.44
C MET A 181 -24.73 -3.72 3.01
N GLU A 182 -25.98 -4.01 2.66
CA GLU A 182 -26.42 -4.33 1.30
C GLU A 182 -26.25 -3.13 0.36
N GLU A 183 -26.62 -1.93 0.77
CA GLU A 183 -26.39 -0.69 -0.01
C GLU A 183 -24.91 -0.45 -0.25
N LEU A 184 -24.06 -0.68 0.76
CA LEU A 184 -22.61 -0.59 0.62
C LEU A 184 -22.06 -1.66 -0.33
N LEU A 185 -22.61 -2.88 -0.28
CA LEU A 185 -22.22 -3.98 -1.18
C LEU A 185 -22.57 -3.64 -2.63
N ASN A 186 -23.78 -3.17 -2.90
CA ASN A 186 -24.21 -2.74 -4.23
C ASN A 186 -23.32 -1.60 -4.78
N PHE A 187 -22.93 -0.69 -3.91
CA PHE A 187 -22.00 0.38 -4.26
C PHE A 187 -20.59 -0.13 -4.56
N ALA A 188 -20.06 -1.02 -3.71
CA ALA A 188 -18.75 -1.64 -3.88
C ALA A 188 -18.68 -2.47 -5.16
N GLU A 189 -19.76 -3.18 -5.52
CA GLU A 189 -19.85 -3.96 -6.75
C GLU A 189 -19.76 -3.06 -8.00
N LYS A 190 -20.44 -1.92 -8.01
CA LYS A 190 -20.29 -0.93 -9.10
C LYS A 190 -18.86 -0.43 -9.21
N LEU A 191 -18.23 -0.10 -8.07
CA LEU A 191 -16.84 0.35 -8.01
C LEU A 191 -15.89 -0.72 -8.56
N ARG A 192 -16.09 -1.98 -8.15
CA ARG A 192 -15.33 -3.13 -8.62
C ARG A 192 -15.40 -3.26 -10.14
N ARG A 193 -16.61 -3.27 -10.70
CA ARG A 193 -16.82 -3.40 -12.16
C ARG A 193 -16.12 -2.32 -12.96
N ILE A 194 -16.07 -1.11 -12.43
CA ILE A 194 -15.40 0.00 -13.11
C ILE A 194 -13.90 -0.21 -13.14
N ILE A 195 -13.28 -0.49 -11.98
CA ILE A 195 -11.84 -0.75 -11.94
C ILE A 195 -11.50 -1.98 -12.79
N TRP A 196 -12.31 -3.04 -12.71
CA TRP A 196 -12.14 -4.21 -13.57
C TRP A 196 -12.18 -3.87 -15.06
N SER A 197 -13.12 -3.03 -15.49
CA SER A 197 -13.23 -2.60 -16.90
C SER A 197 -12.04 -1.80 -17.42
N MET A 198 -11.16 -1.30 -16.54
CA MET A 198 -9.93 -0.62 -16.91
C MET A 198 -8.76 -1.60 -17.13
N THR A 199 -8.89 -2.86 -16.75
CA THR A 199 -7.91 -3.91 -17.06
C THR A 199 -8.07 -4.44 -18.49
N GLU A 200 -7.04 -5.05 -19.05
CA GLU A 200 -7.13 -5.67 -20.38
C GLU A 200 -8.14 -6.81 -20.42
N GLU A 201 -8.19 -7.62 -19.34
CA GLU A 201 -9.15 -8.73 -19.19
C GLU A 201 -10.59 -8.21 -19.08
N GLY A 202 -10.82 -7.16 -18.30
CA GLY A 202 -12.12 -6.52 -18.16
C GLY A 202 -12.60 -5.82 -19.43
N LYS A 203 -11.73 -5.14 -20.17
CA LYS A 203 -12.06 -4.50 -21.46
C LYS A 203 -12.61 -5.53 -22.47
N ALA A 204 -11.98 -6.70 -22.55
CA ALA A 204 -12.42 -7.75 -23.45
C ALA A 204 -13.86 -8.27 -23.16
N GLN A 205 -14.29 -8.17 -21.88
CA GLN A 205 -15.63 -8.59 -21.45
C GLN A 205 -16.69 -7.47 -21.58
N THR A 206 -16.28 -6.19 -21.49
CA THR A 206 -17.19 -5.04 -21.37
C THR A 206 -17.38 -4.22 -22.65
N GLU A 207 -16.89 -4.65 -23.81
CA GLU A 207 -17.00 -3.91 -25.08
C GLU A 207 -18.43 -3.49 -25.48
N LYS A 208 -19.46 -3.94 -24.77
CA LYS A 208 -20.87 -3.64 -25.05
C LYS A 208 -21.54 -2.59 -24.12
N GLU A 209 -20.91 -2.17 -23.02
CA GLU A 209 -21.58 -1.34 -21.98
C GLU A 209 -20.85 -0.04 -21.65
N GLN A 210 -20.25 0.64 -22.60
CA GLN A 210 -19.61 1.94 -22.33
C GLN A 210 -20.64 3.08 -22.29
N GLU A 211 -21.35 3.26 -21.19
CA GLU A 211 -21.90 4.58 -20.85
C GLU A 211 -20.80 5.45 -20.24
N LYS A 212 -20.42 6.50 -20.95
CA LYS A 212 -19.52 7.56 -20.50
C LYS A 212 -20.23 8.47 -19.49
N ILE A 213 -20.44 7.99 -18.28
CA ILE A 213 -20.88 8.85 -17.18
C ILE A 213 -19.64 9.34 -16.45
N SER A 214 -19.62 10.60 -16.02
CA SER A 214 -18.61 11.11 -15.09
C SER A 214 -18.77 10.35 -13.75
N LEU A 215 -18.01 9.30 -13.61
CA LEU A 215 -18.13 8.33 -12.54
C LEU A 215 -17.89 8.98 -11.17
N ALA A 216 -16.94 9.93 -11.08
CA ALA A 216 -16.70 10.70 -9.88
C ALA A 216 -17.97 11.38 -9.33
N TYR A 217 -18.80 11.94 -10.22
CA TYR A 217 -20.06 12.58 -9.80
C TYR A 217 -21.10 11.57 -9.33
N VAL A 218 -21.23 10.43 -10.02
CA VAL A 218 -22.20 9.39 -9.65
C VAL A 218 -21.82 8.78 -8.29
N TYR A 219 -20.52 8.52 -8.07
CA TYR A 219 -20.05 7.95 -6.79
C TYR A 219 -20.22 8.90 -5.63
N ASP A 220 -19.83 10.15 -5.77
CA ASP A 220 -20.01 11.12 -4.68
C ASP A 220 -21.50 11.24 -4.30
N ARG A 221 -22.40 11.24 -5.28
CA ARG A 221 -23.84 11.29 -5.04
C ARG A 221 -24.40 10.04 -4.37
N GLU A 222 -24.07 8.84 -4.88
CA GLU A 222 -24.54 7.58 -4.30
C GLU A 222 -23.99 7.37 -2.89
N PHE A 223 -22.71 7.64 -2.70
CA PHE A 223 -22.10 7.51 -1.39
C PHE A 223 -22.64 8.52 -0.37
N ARG A 224 -22.94 9.76 -0.77
CA ARG A 224 -23.64 10.71 0.10
C ARG A 224 -25.04 10.22 0.47
N ARG A 225 -25.73 9.57 -0.45
CA ARG A 225 -27.04 8.95 -0.19
C ARG A 225 -26.91 7.88 0.89
N ILE A 226 -25.95 6.97 0.77
CA ILE A 226 -25.69 5.92 1.76
C ILE A 226 -25.35 6.54 3.12
N LYS A 227 -24.48 7.54 3.18
CA LYS A 227 -24.12 8.25 4.42
C LYS A 227 -25.29 8.97 5.09
N ALA A 228 -26.34 9.30 4.34
CA ALA A 228 -27.54 9.93 4.86
C ALA A 228 -28.55 8.94 5.48
N ILE A 229 -28.35 7.63 5.28
CA ILE A 229 -29.18 6.58 5.90
C ILE A 229 -28.94 6.60 7.42
N PRO A 230 -30.00 6.63 8.26
CA PRO A 230 -29.83 6.66 9.71
C PRO A 230 -28.97 5.51 10.25
N GLU A 231 -29.14 4.32 9.72
CA GLU A 231 -28.44 3.10 10.09
C GLU A 231 -26.94 3.16 9.78
N PHE A 232 -26.50 4.04 8.88
CA PHE A 232 -25.09 4.26 8.61
C PHE A 232 -24.33 4.81 9.82
N LYS A 233 -24.95 5.70 10.60
CA LYS A 233 -24.38 6.22 11.86
C LYS A 233 -24.33 5.10 12.91
N GLU A 234 -25.36 4.27 12.96
CA GLU A 234 -25.41 3.11 13.85
C GLU A 234 -24.30 2.12 13.50
N LEU A 235 -24.07 1.86 12.20
CA LEU A 235 -22.98 1.03 11.71
C LEU A 235 -21.62 1.55 12.19
N LEU A 236 -21.32 2.84 12.00
CA LEU A 236 -20.05 3.43 12.48
C LEU A 236 -19.91 3.34 13.99
N SER A 237 -20.99 3.56 14.74
CA SER A 237 -21.01 3.40 16.20
C SER A 237 -20.76 1.95 16.61
N PHE A 238 -21.42 1.00 15.96
CA PHE A 238 -21.23 -0.44 16.18
C PHE A 238 -19.78 -0.86 15.97
N LEU A 239 -19.17 -0.45 14.84
CA LEU A 239 -17.79 -0.78 14.49
C LEU A 239 -16.80 -0.21 15.53
N ASN A 240 -17.01 1.02 15.99
CA ASN A 240 -16.18 1.63 17.03
C ASN A 240 -16.31 0.93 18.38
N THR A 241 -17.55 0.61 18.78
CA THR A 241 -17.85 0.00 20.09
C THR A 241 -17.32 -1.42 20.17
N ASN A 242 -17.50 -2.21 19.11
CA ASN A 242 -17.05 -3.61 19.08
C ASN A 242 -15.57 -3.75 18.70
N LYS A 243 -14.83 -2.65 18.60
CA LYS A 243 -13.40 -2.62 18.26
C LYS A 243 -13.06 -3.46 17.01
N VAL A 244 -13.97 -3.48 16.04
CA VAL A 244 -13.71 -4.18 14.77
C VAL A 244 -12.50 -3.53 14.11
N ASN A 245 -11.39 -4.26 14.04
CA ASN A 245 -10.12 -3.72 13.57
C ASN A 245 -10.07 -3.63 12.04
N LEU A 246 -10.89 -2.74 11.47
CA LEU A 246 -10.91 -2.52 10.03
C LEU A 246 -9.67 -1.78 9.52
N ARG A 247 -8.94 -1.04 10.39
CA ARG A 247 -7.74 -0.31 9.98
C ARG A 247 -6.68 -1.22 9.39
N GLN A 248 -6.58 -2.44 9.92
CA GLN A 248 -5.62 -3.43 9.42
C GLN A 248 -6.05 -4.08 8.10
N PHE A 249 -7.31 -3.88 7.66
CA PHE A 249 -7.80 -4.51 6.42
C PHE A 249 -7.01 -4.05 5.18
N LYS A 250 -6.59 -2.79 5.14
CA LYS A 250 -5.77 -2.29 4.02
C LYS A 250 -4.40 -2.95 3.96
N HIS A 251 -3.83 -3.30 5.10
CA HIS A 251 -2.55 -4.02 5.14
C HIS A 251 -2.71 -5.49 4.72
N LYS A 252 -3.91 -6.08 4.93
CA LYS A 252 -4.17 -7.47 4.51
C LYS A 252 -4.04 -7.66 3.00
N ILE A 253 -4.36 -6.65 2.21
CA ILE A 253 -4.27 -6.69 0.75
C ILE A 253 -2.94 -6.20 0.20
N SER A 254 -1.98 -5.83 1.04
CA SER A 254 -0.71 -5.24 0.62
C SER A 254 0.11 -6.20 -0.21
N ILE A 255 0.47 -5.81 -1.44
CA ILE A 255 1.26 -6.65 -2.34
C ILE A 255 2.62 -6.94 -1.72
N VAL A 256 2.94 -8.24 -1.65
CA VAL A 256 4.29 -8.76 -1.40
C VAL A 256 4.79 -9.39 -2.67
N PHE A 257 6.02 -9.10 -3.08
CA PHE A 257 6.60 -9.69 -4.27
C PHE A 257 8.10 -9.95 -4.14
N GLN A 258 8.58 -10.89 -4.93
CA GLN A 258 10.01 -11.19 -5.09
C GLN A 258 10.37 -11.35 -6.57
N ASN A 259 11.62 -11.60 -6.88
CA ASN A 259 12.00 -12.03 -8.22
C ASN A 259 11.25 -13.33 -8.60
N ALA A 260 10.85 -13.45 -9.87
CA ALA A 260 10.17 -14.66 -10.35
C ALA A 260 11.10 -15.87 -10.48
N ARG A 261 12.40 -15.64 -10.45
CA ARG A 261 13.44 -16.66 -10.49
C ARG A 261 14.53 -16.32 -9.50
N ASP A 262 15.00 -17.32 -8.77
CA ASP A 262 16.14 -17.21 -7.87
C ASP A 262 17.42 -16.80 -8.63
N GLY A 263 18.25 -15.98 -7.99
CA GLY A 263 19.48 -15.45 -8.56
C GLY A 263 20.29 -14.63 -7.55
N GLU A 264 21.40 -14.06 -7.97
CA GLU A 264 22.31 -13.29 -7.12
C GLU A 264 21.71 -11.97 -6.58
N LEU A 265 20.79 -11.35 -7.34
CA LEU A 265 20.19 -10.06 -6.98
C LEU A 265 18.70 -10.23 -6.65
N ASN A 266 18.39 -11.13 -5.71
CA ASN A 266 17.05 -11.34 -5.24
C ASN A 266 16.53 -10.14 -4.46
N LEU A 267 15.31 -9.73 -4.77
CA LEU A 267 14.58 -8.69 -4.04
C LEU A 267 13.37 -9.30 -3.34
N LEU A 268 13.08 -8.80 -2.14
CA LEU A 268 11.82 -9.01 -1.45
C LEU A 268 11.23 -7.65 -1.06
N PHE A 269 10.07 -7.35 -1.59
CA PHE A 269 9.27 -6.18 -1.21
C PHE A 269 8.04 -6.65 -0.47
N THR A 270 7.88 -6.21 0.78
CA THR A 270 6.85 -6.71 1.68
C THR A 270 5.64 -5.78 1.79
N GLY A 271 5.69 -4.58 1.17
CA GLY A 271 4.68 -3.56 1.39
C GLY A 271 4.45 -3.31 2.88
N ASP A 272 3.17 -3.25 3.26
CA ASP A 272 2.75 -3.12 4.65
C ASP A 272 1.98 -4.36 5.14
N VAL A 273 2.33 -5.52 4.58
CA VAL A 273 1.68 -6.79 4.92
C VAL A 273 1.72 -7.05 6.43
N GLN A 274 0.66 -7.64 6.95
CA GLN A 274 0.59 -8.00 8.36
C GLN A 274 1.56 -9.14 8.71
N PRO A 275 2.11 -9.16 9.93
CA PRO A 275 3.06 -10.19 10.36
C PRO A 275 2.52 -11.61 10.21
N GLY A 276 1.21 -11.82 10.46
CA GLY A 276 0.57 -13.13 10.30
C GLY A 276 0.60 -13.61 8.86
N HIS A 277 0.29 -12.74 7.89
CA HIS A 277 0.35 -13.09 6.46
C HIS A 277 1.78 -13.26 5.98
N LEU A 278 2.71 -12.42 6.45
CA LEU A 278 4.13 -12.60 6.12
C LEU A 278 4.68 -13.92 6.64
N LYS A 279 4.25 -14.34 7.84
CA LYS A 279 4.57 -15.67 8.38
C LYS A 279 4.01 -16.80 7.52
N MET A 280 2.76 -16.70 7.06
CA MET A 280 2.19 -17.68 6.12
C MET A 280 3.02 -17.78 4.84
N ILE A 281 3.43 -16.64 4.27
CA ILE A 281 4.28 -16.60 3.08
C ILE A 281 5.62 -17.28 3.36
N ALA A 282 6.25 -16.95 4.48
CA ALA A 282 7.54 -17.51 4.89
C ALA A 282 7.50 -19.03 5.12
N GLU A 283 6.40 -19.51 5.68
CA GLU A 283 6.13 -20.95 5.89
C GLU A 283 5.69 -21.67 4.60
N ASN A 284 5.56 -20.94 3.48
CA ASN A 284 5.08 -21.48 2.20
C ASN A 284 3.80 -22.31 2.39
N TYR A 285 2.79 -21.70 3.05
CA TYR A 285 1.58 -22.36 3.57
C TYR A 285 0.80 -23.23 2.56
N ASP A 286 0.93 -22.97 1.26
CA ASP A 286 0.30 -23.75 0.19
C ASP A 286 1.28 -24.62 -0.60
N GLY A 287 2.56 -24.61 -0.23
CA GLY A 287 3.62 -25.39 -0.88
C GLY A 287 4.03 -24.95 -2.28
N LYS A 288 3.55 -23.77 -2.77
CA LYS A 288 3.72 -23.39 -4.18
C LYS A 288 4.80 -22.34 -4.43
N LEU A 289 4.96 -21.39 -3.51
CA LEU A 289 5.79 -20.21 -3.72
C LEU A 289 6.66 -19.93 -2.47
N PRO A 290 7.80 -20.64 -2.34
CA PRO A 290 8.71 -20.43 -1.22
C PRO A 290 9.41 -19.08 -1.34
N LEU A 291 9.82 -18.52 -0.21
CA LEU A 291 10.85 -17.49 -0.17
C LEU A 291 12.21 -18.13 -0.51
N TYR A 292 13.12 -17.32 -1.06
CA TYR A 292 14.49 -17.75 -1.34
C TYR A 292 15.32 -17.80 -0.05
N GLU A 293 16.41 -18.53 -0.05
CA GLU A 293 17.31 -18.63 1.09
C GLU A 293 18.16 -17.37 1.28
N HIS A 294 18.41 -16.63 0.18
CA HIS A 294 19.23 -15.41 0.18
C HIS A 294 18.56 -14.27 -0.56
N TYR A 295 18.64 -13.05 0.00
CA TYR A 295 18.17 -11.83 -0.64
C TYR A 295 19.27 -10.77 -0.68
N TRP A 296 19.54 -10.28 -1.87
CA TRP A 296 20.37 -9.09 -2.04
C TRP A 296 19.76 -7.85 -1.37
N CYS A 297 18.42 -7.69 -1.43
CA CYS A 297 17.77 -6.55 -0.80
C CYS A 297 16.33 -6.87 -0.34
N ILE A 298 16.03 -6.52 0.90
CA ILE A 298 14.68 -6.63 1.50
C ILE A 298 14.15 -5.24 1.88
N LYS A 299 12.97 -4.87 1.40
CA LYS A 299 12.16 -3.79 1.99
C LYS A 299 11.37 -4.37 3.15
N VAL A 300 11.63 -3.89 4.37
CA VAL A 300 10.94 -4.37 5.58
C VAL A 300 9.47 -3.95 5.61
N PRO A 301 8.59 -4.73 6.27
CA PRO A 301 7.15 -4.43 6.28
C PRO A 301 6.83 -3.16 7.07
N HIS A 302 5.81 -2.43 6.61
CA HIS A 302 5.16 -1.32 7.32
C HIS A 302 6.17 -0.34 7.94
N HIS A 303 7.07 0.18 7.11
CA HIS A 303 8.11 1.15 7.50
C HIS A 303 9.04 0.67 8.64
N GLY A 304 9.09 -0.63 8.90
CA GLY A 304 9.89 -1.22 9.97
C GLY A 304 9.33 -1.00 11.38
N THR A 305 8.03 -0.69 11.52
CA THR A 305 7.40 -0.44 12.83
C THR A 305 7.43 -1.66 13.73
N GLN A 306 7.38 -1.44 15.07
CA GLN A 306 7.46 -2.52 16.05
C GLN A 306 6.36 -3.56 15.90
N GLU A 307 5.12 -3.13 15.61
CA GLU A 307 3.98 -4.04 15.46
C GLU A 307 4.11 -4.96 14.23
N HIS A 308 4.91 -4.56 13.24
CA HIS A 308 5.10 -5.29 11.99
C HIS A 308 6.50 -5.88 11.86
N TYR A 309 7.23 -5.96 12.97
CA TYR A 309 8.53 -6.62 12.96
C TYR A 309 8.42 -8.07 12.48
N PHE A 310 9.35 -8.43 11.61
CA PHE A 310 9.57 -9.81 11.16
C PHE A 310 11.05 -10.09 11.12
N ASP A 311 11.45 -11.26 11.61
CA ASP A 311 12.85 -11.68 11.62
C ASP A 311 13.25 -12.24 10.25
N PHE A 312 14.11 -11.51 9.56
CA PHE A 312 14.65 -11.89 8.27
C PHE A 312 16.01 -12.58 8.34
N SER A 313 16.53 -12.87 9.54
CA SER A 313 17.89 -13.43 9.72
C SER A 313 18.13 -14.72 8.95
N GLN A 314 17.12 -15.56 8.84
CA GLN A 314 17.21 -16.83 8.10
C GLN A 314 17.33 -16.67 6.57
N TYR A 315 17.12 -15.47 6.04
CA TYR A 315 17.18 -15.17 4.60
C TYR A 315 18.44 -14.39 4.19
N GLU A 316 19.38 -14.26 5.10
CA GLU A 316 20.72 -13.67 4.90
C GLU A 316 20.71 -12.41 4.02
N PRO A 317 19.92 -11.36 4.35
CA PRO A 317 19.81 -10.17 3.51
C PRO A 317 21.14 -9.39 3.50
N GLU A 318 21.65 -9.05 2.32
CA GLU A 318 22.80 -8.15 2.19
C GLU A 318 22.41 -6.69 2.47
N ASN A 319 21.19 -6.30 2.09
CA ASN A 319 20.69 -4.94 2.25
C ASN A 319 19.26 -4.97 2.79
N MET A 320 18.94 -4.06 3.71
CA MET A 320 17.58 -3.85 4.20
C MET A 320 17.19 -2.38 4.07
N MET A 321 15.94 -2.12 3.65
CA MET A 321 15.40 -0.79 3.46
C MET A 321 14.27 -0.50 4.45
N ILE A 322 14.41 0.60 5.20
CA ILE A 322 13.45 1.07 6.19
C ILE A 322 13.02 2.49 5.81
N SER A 323 11.77 2.63 5.35
CA SER A 323 11.19 3.90 4.92
C SER A 323 10.38 4.57 6.04
N ASN A 324 10.97 4.73 7.20
CA ASN A 324 10.32 5.38 8.34
C ASN A 324 10.57 6.88 8.37
N GLY A 325 9.68 7.63 9.02
CA GLY A 325 9.81 9.06 9.27
C GLY A 325 9.15 9.44 10.60
N ILE A 326 9.44 10.64 11.11
CA ILE A 326 8.78 11.17 12.30
C ILE A 326 7.31 11.43 11.96
N HIS A 327 6.44 10.51 12.29
CA HIS A 327 5.03 10.61 11.95
C HIS A 327 4.29 11.64 12.81
N PHE A 328 4.55 11.69 14.12
CA PHE A 328 3.86 12.58 15.05
C PHE A 328 4.80 13.07 16.15
N ALA A 329 5.48 14.16 15.92
CA ALA A 329 6.34 14.80 16.92
C ALA A 329 5.57 15.24 18.19
N ASN A 330 4.22 15.25 18.16
CA ASN A 330 3.39 15.85 19.20
C ASN A 330 2.49 14.88 19.99
N SER A 331 2.40 13.58 19.66
CA SER A 331 1.63 12.63 20.46
C SER A 331 2.52 11.56 21.10
N LYS A 332 2.76 11.72 22.41
CA LYS A 332 3.70 10.84 23.18
C LYS A 332 3.32 9.35 23.20
N LYS A 333 2.09 8.97 22.91
CA LYS A 333 1.63 7.58 22.99
C LYS A 333 1.59 6.87 21.65
N GLU A 334 1.11 7.53 20.61
CA GLU A 334 1.04 6.96 19.24
C GLU A 334 2.42 6.92 18.57
N SER A 335 3.36 7.76 18.99
CA SER A 335 4.69 7.84 18.38
C SER A 335 5.56 6.60 18.61
N LYS A 336 5.39 5.88 19.73
CA LYS A 336 6.25 4.71 20.04
C LYS A 336 5.94 3.49 19.16
N GLU A 337 4.65 3.26 18.87
CA GLU A 337 4.20 2.11 18.06
C GLU A 337 4.58 2.25 16.58
N LEU A 338 4.72 3.50 16.12
CA LEU A 338 5.08 3.82 14.73
C LEU A 338 6.58 4.00 14.52
N ARG A 339 7.40 3.90 15.55
CA ARG A 339 8.85 3.96 15.41
C ARG A 339 9.41 2.67 14.83
N THR A 340 10.54 2.79 14.17
CA THR A 340 11.31 1.62 13.73
C THR A 340 11.59 0.70 14.90
N SER A 341 11.33 -0.59 14.72
CA SER A 341 11.62 -1.59 15.73
C SER A 341 13.13 -1.62 16.04
N PRO A 342 13.53 -1.54 17.31
CA PRO A 342 14.93 -1.66 17.70
C PRO A 342 15.51 -3.04 17.33
N LEU A 343 14.65 -4.02 17.05
CA LEU A 343 15.08 -5.36 16.61
C LEU A 343 15.68 -5.36 15.19
N TYR A 344 15.48 -4.29 14.39
CA TYR A 344 16.18 -4.12 13.13
C TYR A 344 17.59 -3.50 13.28
N GLY A 345 17.98 -3.11 14.48
CA GLY A 345 19.28 -2.51 14.78
C GLY A 345 19.90 -3.06 16.07
N GLY A 346 21.05 -2.54 16.43
CA GLY A 346 21.72 -2.85 17.69
C GLY A 346 22.14 -4.30 17.83
N LEU A 347 21.85 -4.91 18.99
CA LEU A 347 22.24 -6.29 19.33
C LEU A 347 21.54 -7.38 18.51
N PHE A 348 20.43 -7.06 17.87
CA PHE A 348 19.64 -7.99 17.05
C PHE A 348 19.95 -7.82 15.56
N TYR A 349 20.96 -7.03 15.25
CA TYR A 349 21.40 -6.78 13.90
C TYR A 349 21.92 -8.06 13.23
N ILE A 350 21.52 -8.28 11.99
CA ILE A 350 22.03 -9.39 11.18
C ILE A 350 23.45 -9.03 10.75
N PRO A 351 24.47 -9.82 11.10
CA PRO A 351 25.85 -9.54 10.71
C PRO A 351 25.96 -9.34 9.21
N ASP A 352 26.79 -8.38 8.80
CA ASP A 352 27.09 -8.06 7.38
C ASP A 352 25.93 -7.52 6.56
N THR A 353 24.75 -7.23 7.16
CA THR A 353 23.64 -6.59 6.48
C THR A 353 23.74 -5.08 6.55
N HIS A 354 23.68 -4.42 5.39
CA HIS A 354 23.67 -2.96 5.31
C HIS A 354 22.22 -2.40 5.43
N MET A 355 22.05 -1.39 6.28
CA MET A 355 20.73 -0.78 6.54
C MET A 355 20.61 0.57 5.84
N TYR A 356 19.56 0.78 5.05
CA TYR A 356 19.19 2.06 4.45
C TYR A 356 17.93 2.60 5.12
N CYS A 357 18.03 3.74 5.79
CA CYS A 357 16.92 4.36 6.51
C CYS A 357 16.59 5.72 5.93
N SER A 358 15.32 6.01 5.70
CA SER A 358 14.86 7.36 5.35
C SER A 358 14.87 8.31 6.54
N ASN A 359 14.82 7.77 7.75
CA ASN A 359 14.98 8.55 8.98
C ASN A 359 15.45 7.64 10.11
N CYS A 360 16.43 8.09 10.90
CA CYS A 360 16.97 7.35 12.02
C CYS A 360 16.18 7.65 13.31
N ASP A 361 14.85 7.54 13.28
CA ASP A 361 13.99 7.74 14.45
C ASP A 361 13.53 6.38 15.03
N CYS A 362 14.46 5.45 15.21
CA CYS A 362 14.18 4.26 15.99
C CYS A 362 14.14 4.59 17.50
N CYS A 363 13.47 3.77 18.29
CA CYS A 363 13.38 4.00 19.74
C CYS A 363 14.75 4.09 20.39
N ASP A 364 15.70 3.24 20.02
CA ASP A 364 17.06 3.23 20.57
C ASP A 364 17.88 4.44 20.13
N CYS A 365 17.72 4.88 18.88
CA CYS A 365 18.41 6.07 18.36
C CYS A 365 17.97 7.33 19.09
N TYR A 366 16.72 7.42 19.50
CA TYR A 366 16.19 8.57 20.21
C TYR A 366 16.64 8.64 21.66
N GLU A 367 16.69 7.49 22.36
CA GLU A 367 17.01 7.42 23.79
C GLU A 367 18.51 7.31 24.05
N ASN A 368 19.27 6.63 23.20
CA ASN A 368 20.68 6.22 23.43
C ASN A 368 21.66 6.64 22.31
N GLY A 369 21.20 7.38 21.32
CA GLY A 369 21.95 7.64 20.09
C GLY A 369 21.87 6.47 19.09
N CYS A 370 22.20 6.73 17.82
CA CYS A 370 22.10 5.71 16.78
C CYS A 370 23.11 4.59 17.00
N SER A 371 22.61 3.39 17.32
CA SER A 371 23.41 2.17 17.41
C SER A 371 23.57 1.45 16.07
N CYS A 372 22.85 1.89 15.04
CA CYS A 372 22.93 1.35 13.68
C CYS A 372 24.25 1.81 13.03
N LYS A 373 25.36 1.18 13.38
CA LYS A 373 26.70 1.59 12.93
C LYS A 373 26.89 1.57 11.42
N GLU A 374 26.03 0.88 10.70
CA GLU A 374 26.09 0.68 9.25
C GLU A 374 24.82 1.16 8.52
N ALA A 375 24.10 2.12 9.10
CA ALA A 375 22.92 2.69 8.47
C ALA A 375 23.29 3.95 7.66
N ASP A 376 22.93 3.95 6.38
CA ASP A 376 22.90 5.16 5.56
C ASP A 376 21.56 5.89 5.77
N VAL A 377 21.62 7.08 6.39
CA VAL A 377 20.45 7.95 6.54
C VAL A 377 20.32 8.83 5.29
N ILE A 378 19.15 8.74 4.65
CA ILE A 378 18.85 9.45 3.41
C ILE A 378 18.18 10.78 3.75
N SER A 379 18.77 11.89 3.32
CA SER A 379 18.19 13.23 3.53
C SER A 379 16.85 13.40 2.80
N PRO A 380 15.90 14.22 3.33
CA PRO A 380 14.60 14.46 2.72
C PRO A 380 14.68 14.92 1.28
N ALA A 381 13.79 14.41 0.42
CA ALA A 381 13.73 14.63 -1.02
C ALA A 381 14.97 14.14 -1.80
N TYR A 382 15.94 13.54 -1.14
CA TYR A 382 17.05 12.85 -1.80
C TYR A 382 16.73 11.36 -1.93
N TYR A 383 17.59 10.68 -2.63
CA TYR A 383 17.52 9.24 -2.80
C TYR A 383 18.89 8.60 -2.59
N LYS A 384 18.88 7.31 -2.33
CA LYS A 384 20.04 6.45 -2.36
C LYS A 384 19.83 5.38 -3.44
N ASP A 385 20.81 5.22 -4.31
CA ASP A 385 20.88 4.07 -5.22
C ASP A 385 21.63 2.95 -4.49
N ILE A 386 20.99 1.79 -4.38
CA ILE A 386 21.47 0.54 -3.77
C ILE A 386 21.92 -0.40 -4.86
#